data_538856ef123098af59db5c86de17eb0a
#
_entry.id   538856ef123098af59db5c86de17eb0a
#
_cell.length_a   1.000
_cell.length_b   1.000
_cell.length_c   1.000
_cell.angle_alpha   90.00
_cell.angle_beta   90.00
_cell.angle_gamma   90.00
#
_symmetry.space_group_name_H-M   'P 1'
#
loop_
_entity.id
_entity.type
_entity.pdbx_description
1 polymer ?
#
loop_
_entity_poly.entity_id
_entity_poly.type
_entity_poly.pdbx_seq_one_letter_code
_entity_poly.pdbx_strand_id
1 'polypeptide(L)'
;MLNYIVWNANPVLIDWGIQVRWYGLMFAIGFMIGYEIVARMFRHEGAPERWLGVLLIWTVAGTIVGARLGHVFFYEWSYYSAHPLEILKVWEGGLASHGGSIGVILGVLMFSLFTSKRSPLWTFDRLVVPIALVGGMIRIGNLMNSEIFGHATDLPWGFMFVRSRQWMEMYPGQAVHPTQIYEALCYFALFALLMWMYWRKNAEKRPGL
;
A
#
# COMPACT_ATOMS: atom_id res chain seq x y z
N MET A 1 16.12 34.42 -6.52
CA MET A 1 16.29 33.41 -5.47
C MET A 1 15.30 32.30 -5.76
N LEU A 2 15.76 31.09 -6.00
CA LEU A 2 14.88 29.93 -6.12
C LEU A 2 14.31 29.64 -4.72
N ASN A 3 13.00 29.78 -4.55
CA ASN A 3 12.34 29.55 -3.27
C ASN A 3 12.01 28.05 -3.19
N TYR A 4 12.90 27.28 -2.61
CA TYR A 4 12.63 25.86 -2.30
C TYR A 4 11.76 25.72 -1.06
N ILE A 5 11.04 24.62 -0.95
CA ILE A 5 10.23 24.30 0.21
C ILE A 5 11.09 23.50 1.21
N VAL A 6 11.36 24.09 2.37
CA VAL A 6 12.06 23.37 3.44
C VAL A 6 11.06 22.48 4.15
N TRP A 7 11.21 21.15 3.94
CA TRP A 7 10.34 20.15 4.55
C TRP A 7 10.93 19.65 5.87
N ASN A 8 10.30 20.07 6.97
CA ASN A 8 10.73 19.76 8.34
C ASN A 8 9.62 19.07 9.16
N ALA A 9 8.73 18.33 8.50
CA ALA A 9 7.64 17.64 9.18
C ALA A 9 8.17 16.57 10.15
N ASN A 10 7.57 16.50 11.35
CA ASN A 10 7.88 15.43 12.28
C ASN A 10 7.14 14.15 11.85
N PRO A 11 7.83 13.00 11.61
CA PRO A 11 7.18 11.75 11.27
C PRO A 11 6.33 11.17 12.41
N VAL A 12 6.60 11.59 13.66
CA VAL A 12 5.84 11.18 14.85
C VAL A 12 4.72 12.20 15.09
N LEU A 13 3.47 11.74 15.09
CA LEU A 13 2.29 12.54 15.39
C LEU A 13 2.09 12.69 16.90
N ILE A 14 2.17 11.57 17.63
CA ILE A 14 1.96 11.49 19.09
C ILE A 14 3.07 10.64 19.69
N ASP A 15 3.66 11.12 20.79
CA ASP A 15 4.64 10.40 21.58
C ASP A 15 4.20 10.39 23.06
N TRP A 16 3.48 9.34 23.46
CA TRP A 16 3.00 9.10 24.83
C TRP A 16 3.53 7.74 25.35
N GLY A 17 4.80 7.44 25.08
CA GLY A 17 5.41 6.14 25.39
C GLY A 17 5.18 5.11 24.28
N ILE A 18 4.12 5.23 23.49
CA ILE A 18 3.92 4.53 22.21
C ILE A 18 3.91 5.61 21.13
N GLN A 19 4.82 5.50 20.16
CA GLN A 19 4.90 6.44 19.06
C GLN A 19 3.87 6.13 17.98
N VAL A 20 2.92 7.04 17.77
CA VAL A 20 2.02 7.01 16.61
C VAL A 20 2.65 7.82 15.50
N ARG A 21 3.01 7.15 14.41
CA ARG A 21 3.62 7.77 13.23
C ARG A 21 2.57 8.05 12.15
N TRP A 22 2.74 9.14 11.42
CA TRP A 22 1.89 9.50 10.29
C TRP A 22 1.76 8.37 9.26
N TYR A 23 2.85 7.68 8.95
CA TYR A 23 2.83 6.57 7.98
C TYR A 23 1.87 5.45 8.41
N GLY A 24 1.97 5.00 9.65
CA GLY A 24 1.06 3.98 10.19
C GLY A 24 -0.40 4.45 10.23
N LEU A 25 -0.62 5.72 10.57
CA LEU A 25 -1.96 6.32 10.60
C LEU A 25 -2.57 6.39 9.19
N MET A 26 -1.82 6.85 8.18
CA MET A 26 -2.28 6.90 6.79
C MET A 26 -2.64 5.51 6.29
N PHE A 27 -1.79 4.52 6.58
CA PHE A 27 -2.07 3.11 6.24
C PHE A 27 -3.37 2.62 6.90
N ALA A 28 -3.53 2.83 8.21
CA ALA A 28 -4.70 2.38 8.97
C ALA A 28 -6.00 3.04 8.45
N ILE A 29 -6.00 4.36 8.27
CA ILE A 29 -7.16 5.10 7.75
C ILE A 29 -7.48 4.63 6.32
N GLY A 30 -6.47 4.50 5.46
CA GLY A 30 -6.65 4.02 4.10
C GLY A 30 -7.27 2.63 4.06
N PHE A 31 -6.79 1.74 4.93
CA PHE A 31 -7.32 0.40 5.06
C PHE A 31 -8.79 0.38 5.55
N MET A 32 -9.12 1.19 6.56
CA MET A 32 -10.50 1.30 7.07
C MET A 32 -11.45 1.83 6.00
N ILE A 33 -11.08 2.90 5.30
CA ILE A 33 -11.89 3.45 4.20
C ILE A 33 -12.00 2.43 3.06
N GLY A 34 -10.90 1.76 2.72
CA GLY A 34 -10.87 0.73 1.68
C GLY A 34 -11.79 -0.45 2.00
N TYR A 35 -11.79 -0.90 3.25
CA TYR A 35 -12.70 -1.93 3.72
C TYR A 35 -14.17 -1.52 3.55
N GLU A 36 -14.54 -0.31 3.94
CA GLU A 36 -15.91 0.20 3.80
C GLU A 36 -16.32 0.37 2.33
N ILE A 37 -15.38 0.77 1.45
CA ILE A 37 -15.65 0.85 0.00
C ILE A 37 -16.02 -0.54 -0.54
N VAL A 38 -15.22 -1.57 -0.24
CA VAL A 38 -15.52 -2.95 -0.71
C VAL A 38 -16.81 -3.47 -0.08
N ALA A 39 -17.06 -3.15 1.21
CA ALA A 39 -18.31 -3.49 1.87
C ALA A 39 -19.53 -2.90 1.16
N ARG A 40 -19.46 -1.63 0.75
CA ARG A 40 -20.53 -0.97 -0.02
C ARG A 40 -20.72 -1.60 -1.39
N MET A 41 -19.63 -1.92 -2.08
CA MET A 41 -19.69 -2.60 -3.37
C MET A 41 -20.35 -3.99 -3.25
N PHE A 42 -19.97 -4.76 -2.22
CA PHE A 42 -20.56 -6.08 -1.97
C PHE A 42 -22.05 -5.99 -1.64
N ARG A 43 -22.45 -5.04 -0.77
CA ARG A 43 -23.88 -4.78 -0.49
C ARG A 43 -24.67 -4.38 -1.73
N HIS A 44 -24.09 -3.50 -2.56
CA HIS A 44 -24.72 -3.06 -3.82
C HIS A 44 -24.97 -4.22 -4.77
N GLU A 45 -24.08 -5.20 -4.83
CA GLU A 45 -24.17 -6.36 -5.70
C GLU A 45 -24.89 -7.57 -5.06
N GLY A 46 -25.44 -7.40 -3.84
CA GLY A 46 -26.11 -8.48 -3.12
C GLY A 46 -25.17 -9.63 -2.72
N ALA A 47 -23.86 -9.36 -2.60
CA ALA A 47 -22.92 -10.36 -2.11
C ALA A 47 -23.09 -10.57 -0.59
N PRO A 48 -22.97 -11.82 -0.08
CA PRO A 48 -23.11 -12.11 1.34
C PRO A 48 -22.09 -11.32 2.18
N GLU A 49 -22.53 -10.70 3.27
CA GLU A 49 -21.66 -9.89 4.16
C GLU A 49 -20.44 -10.66 4.66
N ARG A 50 -20.62 -11.96 4.96
CA ARG A 50 -19.51 -12.84 5.38
C ARG A 50 -18.34 -12.91 4.38
N TRP A 51 -18.59 -12.65 3.11
CA TRP A 51 -17.55 -12.74 2.09
C TRP A 51 -16.45 -11.71 2.31
N LEU A 52 -16.78 -10.53 2.83
CA LEU A 52 -15.79 -9.49 3.07
C LEU A 52 -14.76 -9.93 4.14
N GLY A 53 -15.25 -10.49 5.26
CA GLY A 53 -14.36 -11.03 6.30
C GLY A 53 -13.50 -12.20 5.80
N VAL A 54 -14.09 -13.09 5.01
CA VAL A 54 -13.33 -14.23 4.43
C VAL A 54 -12.30 -13.73 3.40
N LEU A 55 -12.64 -12.75 2.57
CA LEU A 55 -11.69 -12.14 1.63
C LEU A 55 -10.52 -11.49 2.39
N LEU A 56 -10.82 -10.76 3.48
CA LEU A 56 -9.80 -10.17 4.33
C LEU A 56 -8.84 -11.23 4.89
N ILE A 57 -9.38 -12.35 5.41
CA ILE A 57 -8.55 -13.44 5.94
C ILE A 57 -7.64 -14.01 4.85
N TRP A 58 -8.18 -14.33 3.66
CA TRP A 58 -7.39 -14.86 2.56
C TRP A 58 -6.29 -13.89 2.09
N THR A 59 -6.61 -12.61 1.97
CA THR A 59 -5.64 -11.59 1.50
C THR A 59 -4.57 -11.31 2.54
N VAL A 60 -4.92 -11.17 3.82
CA VAL A 60 -3.95 -10.94 4.91
C VAL A 60 -3.05 -12.16 5.10
N ALA A 61 -3.63 -13.36 5.20
CA ALA A 61 -2.84 -14.59 5.32
C ALA A 61 -1.93 -14.79 4.11
N GLY A 62 -2.47 -14.60 2.90
CA GLY A 62 -1.70 -14.65 1.66
C GLY A 62 -0.54 -13.65 1.66
N THR A 63 -0.78 -12.40 2.09
CA THR A 63 0.25 -11.36 2.18
C THR A 63 1.38 -11.77 3.12
N ILE A 64 1.04 -12.21 4.33
CA ILE A 64 2.05 -12.59 5.35
C ILE A 64 2.86 -13.79 4.89
N VAL A 65 2.19 -14.86 4.46
CA VAL A 65 2.85 -16.08 3.99
C VAL A 65 3.68 -15.81 2.73
N GLY A 66 3.11 -15.11 1.76
CA GLY A 66 3.80 -14.76 0.53
C GLY A 66 5.02 -13.87 0.76
N ALA A 67 4.89 -12.83 1.60
CA ALA A 67 5.99 -11.93 1.94
C ALA A 67 7.13 -12.69 2.65
N ARG A 68 6.79 -13.60 3.58
CA ARG A 68 7.77 -14.41 4.29
C ARG A 68 8.48 -15.39 3.35
N LEU A 69 7.72 -16.16 2.58
CA LEU A 69 8.30 -17.10 1.61
C LEU A 69 9.12 -16.38 0.53
N GLY A 70 8.65 -15.22 0.06
CA GLY A 70 9.42 -14.37 -0.87
C GLY A 70 10.77 -13.97 -0.27
N HIS A 71 10.81 -13.55 0.99
CA HIS A 71 12.06 -13.25 1.67
C HIS A 71 12.97 -14.49 1.80
N VAL A 72 12.42 -15.60 2.28
CA VAL A 72 13.14 -16.85 2.45
C VAL A 72 13.79 -17.32 1.15
N PHE A 73 13.03 -17.36 0.06
CA PHE A 73 13.51 -17.95 -1.19
C PHE A 73 14.43 -17.03 -1.99
N PHE A 74 14.19 -15.70 -1.96
CA PHE A 74 14.92 -14.77 -2.82
C PHE A 74 16.09 -14.05 -2.13
N TYR A 75 16.10 -13.99 -0.78
CA TYR A 75 17.13 -13.21 -0.08
C TYR A 75 18.01 -14.04 0.85
N GLU A 76 17.44 -15.03 1.58
CA GLU A 76 18.17 -15.71 2.65
C GLU A 76 18.00 -17.25 2.62
N TRP A 77 17.89 -17.84 1.43
CA TRP A 77 17.70 -19.29 1.30
C TRP A 77 18.76 -20.13 2.03
N SER A 78 20.04 -19.75 1.97
CA SER A 78 21.13 -20.44 2.63
C SER A 78 20.96 -20.54 4.14
N TYR A 79 20.44 -19.49 4.77
CA TYR A 79 20.15 -19.45 6.20
C TYR A 79 18.94 -20.33 6.54
N TYR A 80 17.81 -20.10 5.88
CA TYR A 80 16.56 -20.78 6.20
C TYR A 80 16.54 -22.26 5.83
N SER A 81 17.33 -22.69 4.86
CA SER A 81 17.51 -24.12 4.55
C SER A 81 18.18 -24.89 5.69
N ALA A 82 19.07 -24.23 6.45
CA ALA A 82 19.70 -24.79 7.63
C ALA A 82 18.85 -24.64 8.91
N HIS A 83 17.94 -23.65 8.94
CA HIS A 83 17.13 -23.32 10.11
C HIS A 83 15.63 -23.22 9.75
N PRO A 84 14.97 -24.32 9.32
CA PRO A 84 13.61 -24.25 8.75
C PRO A 84 12.54 -23.75 9.74
N LEU A 85 12.71 -23.93 11.04
CA LEU A 85 11.77 -23.42 12.05
C LEU A 85 11.76 -21.89 12.14
N GLU A 86 12.87 -21.24 11.75
CA GLU A 86 12.96 -19.78 11.73
C GLU A 86 12.02 -19.14 10.66
N ILE A 87 11.61 -19.93 9.66
CA ILE A 87 10.63 -19.46 8.64
C ILE A 87 9.32 -19.03 9.30
N LEU A 88 8.91 -19.65 10.40
CA LEU A 88 7.66 -19.36 11.09
C LEU A 88 7.70 -18.05 11.90
N LYS A 89 8.88 -17.53 12.20
CA LYS A 89 9.05 -16.32 13.04
C LYS A 89 8.86 -15.05 12.22
N VAL A 90 7.66 -14.81 11.74
CA VAL A 90 7.32 -13.62 10.93
C VAL A 90 7.45 -12.30 11.68
N TRP A 91 7.43 -12.33 13.01
CA TRP A 91 7.56 -11.16 13.89
C TRP A 91 8.98 -10.63 14.02
N GLU A 92 9.98 -11.39 13.60
CA GLU A 92 11.40 -10.96 13.58
C GLU A 92 11.75 -10.16 12.31
N GLY A 93 10.77 -9.94 11.43
CA GLY A 93 10.99 -9.25 10.15
C GLY A 93 11.26 -10.23 9.01
N GLY A 94 12.02 -9.79 8.00
CA GLY A 94 12.28 -10.63 6.82
C GLY A 94 11.03 -10.86 5.99
N LEU A 95 10.43 -9.77 5.49
CA LEU A 95 9.26 -9.77 4.64
C LEU A 95 9.57 -9.08 3.30
N ALA A 96 9.30 -9.75 2.20
CA ALA A 96 9.52 -9.22 0.85
C ALA A 96 8.21 -8.75 0.21
N SER A 97 8.16 -7.50 -0.24
CA SER A 97 6.95 -6.89 -0.80
C SER A 97 6.44 -7.59 -2.06
N HIS A 98 7.34 -8.04 -2.95
CA HIS A 98 6.94 -8.80 -4.14
C HIS A 98 6.31 -10.16 -3.78
N GLY A 99 6.84 -10.85 -2.75
CA GLY A 99 6.22 -12.07 -2.22
C GLY A 99 4.83 -11.80 -1.63
N GLY A 100 4.66 -10.68 -0.91
CA GLY A 100 3.38 -10.23 -0.41
C GLY A 100 2.36 -9.97 -1.54
N SER A 101 2.79 -9.33 -2.63
CA SER A 101 1.93 -9.08 -3.80
C SER A 101 1.45 -10.38 -4.45
N ILE A 102 2.35 -11.36 -4.62
CA ILE A 102 1.98 -12.70 -5.11
C ILE A 102 0.99 -13.36 -4.14
N GLY A 103 1.24 -13.22 -2.83
CA GLY A 103 0.37 -13.76 -1.77
C GLY A 103 -1.04 -13.18 -1.81
N VAL A 104 -1.21 -11.87 -2.05
CA VAL A 104 -2.53 -11.24 -2.26
C VAL A 104 -3.24 -11.85 -3.47
N ILE A 105 -2.55 -12.00 -4.59
CA ILE A 105 -3.11 -12.62 -5.81
C ILE A 105 -3.61 -14.03 -5.51
N LEU A 106 -2.79 -14.85 -4.86
CA LEU A 106 -3.17 -16.19 -4.44
C LEU A 106 -4.34 -16.18 -3.46
N GLY A 107 -4.37 -15.25 -2.50
CA GLY A 107 -5.48 -15.08 -1.56
C GLY A 107 -6.80 -14.78 -2.27
N VAL A 108 -6.79 -13.90 -3.28
CA VAL A 108 -7.96 -13.62 -4.12
C VAL A 108 -8.39 -14.86 -4.92
N LEU A 109 -7.44 -15.61 -5.47
CA LEU A 109 -7.74 -16.87 -6.18
C LEU A 109 -8.40 -17.89 -5.23
N MET A 110 -7.86 -18.07 -4.03
CA MET A 110 -8.44 -18.96 -3.03
C MET A 110 -9.85 -18.53 -2.61
N PHE A 111 -10.06 -17.23 -2.37
CA PHE A 111 -11.39 -16.68 -2.12
C PHE A 111 -12.36 -16.96 -3.26
N SER A 112 -11.92 -16.77 -4.50
CA SER A 112 -12.74 -17.03 -5.69
C SER A 112 -13.09 -18.50 -5.83
N LEU A 113 -12.12 -19.39 -5.62
CA LEU A 113 -12.31 -20.85 -5.78
C LEU A 113 -13.14 -21.46 -4.65
N PHE A 114 -12.93 -21.05 -3.42
CA PHE A 114 -13.49 -21.76 -2.25
C PHE A 114 -14.70 -21.03 -1.64
N THR A 115 -14.80 -19.72 -1.81
CA THR A 115 -15.85 -18.91 -1.15
C THR A 115 -16.87 -18.32 -2.10
N SER A 116 -16.45 -17.43 -3.00
CA SER A 116 -17.40 -16.68 -3.84
C SER A 116 -17.91 -17.48 -5.03
N LYS A 117 -17.13 -18.43 -5.52
CA LYS A 117 -17.38 -19.16 -6.79
C LYS A 117 -17.53 -18.22 -8.00
N ARG A 118 -17.12 -16.96 -7.87
CA ARG A 118 -17.09 -15.96 -8.95
C ARG A 118 -15.71 -15.89 -9.57
N SER A 119 -15.61 -15.31 -10.77
CA SER A 119 -14.32 -15.05 -11.41
C SER A 119 -13.39 -14.26 -10.49
N PRO A 120 -12.09 -14.58 -10.40
CA PRO A 120 -11.12 -13.76 -9.68
C PRO A 120 -11.11 -12.30 -10.15
N LEU A 121 -11.32 -12.04 -11.42
CA LEU A 121 -11.42 -10.68 -11.98
C LEU A 121 -12.53 -9.88 -11.30
N TRP A 122 -13.68 -10.52 -10.99
CA TRP A 122 -14.74 -9.88 -10.23
C TRP A 122 -14.23 -9.33 -8.88
N THR A 123 -13.39 -10.07 -8.18
CA THR A 123 -12.82 -9.63 -6.89
C THR A 123 -11.76 -8.56 -7.10
N PHE A 124 -10.87 -8.73 -8.09
CA PHE A 124 -9.83 -7.75 -8.39
C PHE A 124 -10.40 -6.38 -8.76
N ASP A 125 -11.46 -6.33 -9.57
CA ASP A 125 -12.12 -5.07 -9.96
C ASP A 125 -12.65 -4.27 -8.77
N ARG A 126 -12.99 -4.95 -7.65
CA ARG A 126 -13.43 -4.28 -6.41
C ARG A 126 -12.25 -3.88 -5.55
N LEU A 127 -11.20 -4.68 -5.54
CA LEU A 127 -10.01 -4.40 -4.74
C LEU A 127 -9.12 -3.30 -5.34
N VAL A 128 -9.04 -3.18 -6.66
CA VAL A 128 -8.20 -2.17 -7.32
C VAL A 128 -8.61 -0.74 -6.93
N VAL A 129 -9.90 -0.53 -6.66
CA VAL A 129 -10.42 0.79 -6.26
C VAL A 129 -9.83 1.27 -4.93
N PRO A 130 -9.99 0.54 -3.81
CA PRO A 130 -9.38 0.95 -2.55
C PRO A 130 -7.85 0.85 -2.57
N ILE A 131 -7.25 -0.04 -3.37
CA ILE A 131 -5.79 -0.12 -3.52
C ILE A 131 -5.23 1.20 -4.05
N ALA A 132 -5.89 1.84 -5.02
CA ALA A 132 -5.49 3.16 -5.50
C ALA A 132 -5.55 4.21 -4.38
N LEU A 133 -6.62 4.24 -3.58
CA LEU A 133 -6.74 5.15 -2.44
C LEU A 133 -5.60 4.93 -1.42
N VAL A 134 -5.40 3.67 -1.01
CA VAL A 134 -4.37 3.30 -0.03
C VAL A 134 -2.98 3.64 -0.56
N GLY A 135 -2.72 3.40 -1.85
CA GLY A 135 -1.47 3.79 -2.51
C GLY A 135 -1.18 5.29 -2.37
N GLY A 136 -2.17 6.14 -2.63
CA GLY A 136 -2.05 7.59 -2.44
C GLY A 136 -1.78 7.96 -0.97
N MET A 137 -2.49 7.36 -0.02
CA MET A 137 -2.27 7.60 1.41
C MET A 137 -0.89 7.14 1.90
N ILE A 138 -0.40 6.01 1.39
CA ILE A 138 0.98 5.54 1.67
C ILE A 138 2.00 6.57 1.17
N ARG A 139 1.80 7.17 -0.01
CA ARG A 139 2.71 8.21 -0.52
C ARG A 139 2.71 9.46 0.36
N ILE A 140 1.57 9.87 0.91
CA ILE A 140 1.54 10.92 1.93
C ILE A 140 2.31 10.48 3.19
N GLY A 141 2.17 9.23 3.61
CA GLY A 141 2.98 8.65 4.71
C GLY A 141 4.49 8.72 4.44
N ASN A 142 4.95 8.37 3.22
CA ASN A 142 6.34 8.50 2.82
C ASN A 142 6.83 9.96 2.85
N LEU A 143 5.98 10.92 2.42
CA LEU A 143 6.28 12.35 2.51
C LEU A 143 6.53 12.76 3.97
N MET A 144 5.67 12.34 4.91
CA MET A 144 5.84 12.64 6.33
C MET A 144 7.09 12.01 6.93
N ASN A 145 7.50 10.84 6.43
CA ASN A 145 8.75 10.18 6.80
C ASN A 145 9.99 10.79 6.11
N SER A 146 9.82 11.72 5.17
CA SER A 146 10.93 12.29 4.38
C SER A 146 11.73 11.22 3.61
N GLU A 147 11.05 10.26 3.00
CA GLU A 147 11.62 9.11 2.29
C GLU A 147 11.04 8.95 0.88
N ILE A 148 11.75 8.23 -0.01
CA ILE A 148 11.32 7.93 -1.39
C ILE A 148 11.05 9.22 -2.20
N PHE A 149 11.93 10.19 -2.10
CA PHE A 149 11.94 11.41 -2.91
C PHE A 149 12.67 11.17 -4.25
N GLY A 150 12.49 12.09 -5.20
CA GLY A 150 13.09 12.03 -6.52
C GLY A 150 14.52 12.59 -6.59
N HIS A 151 14.98 12.84 -7.81
CA HIS A 151 16.29 13.43 -8.08
C HIS A 151 16.31 14.93 -7.79
N ALA A 152 17.53 15.52 -7.78
CA ALA A 152 17.74 16.96 -7.65
C ALA A 152 16.97 17.75 -8.71
N THR A 153 16.47 18.93 -8.33
CA THR A 153 15.70 19.81 -9.20
C THR A 153 15.92 21.28 -8.90
N ASP A 154 15.87 22.12 -9.93
CA ASP A 154 15.90 23.57 -9.82
C ASP A 154 14.50 24.20 -9.88
N LEU A 155 13.45 23.37 -9.90
CA LEU A 155 12.07 23.85 -9.97
C LEU A 155 11.65 24.53 -8.64
N PRO A 156 10.83 25.59 -8.69
CA PRO A 156 10.48 26.38 -7.51
C PRO A 156 9.66 25.64 -6.47
N TRP A 157 9.12 24.46 -6.79
CA TRP A 157 8.42 23.57 -5.87
C TRP A 157 9.26 22.39 -5.43
N GLY A 158 10.60 22.41 -5.61
CA GLY A 158 11.50 21.41 -5.07
C GLY A 158 11.50 21.42 -3.54
N PHE A 159 11.68 20.26 -2.93
CA PHE A 159 11.71 20.08 -1.48
C PHE A 159 13.13 19.80 -0.97
N MET A 160 13.45 20.38 0.18
CA MET A 160 14.67 20.07 0.95
C MET A 160 14.26 19.28 2.19
N PHE A 161 14.51 17.98 2.20
CA PHE A 161 14.09 17.06 3.27
C PHE A 161 15.08 17.06 4.44
N VAL A 162 15.12 18.15 5.20
CA VAL A 162 16.12 18.41 6.23
C VAL A 162 16.15 17.40 7.40
N ARG A 163 15.17 16.53 7.53
CA ARG A 163 15.15 15.42 8.50
C ARG A 163 15.59 14.08 7.90
N SER A 164 15.80 13.99 6.59
CA SER A 164 16.21 12.75 5.93
C SER A 164 17.71 12.61 5.92
N ARG A 165 18.23 11.59 6.58
CA ARG A 165 19.65 11.25 6.51
C ARG A 165 20.08 10.94 5.08
N GLN A 166 19.27 10.18 4.34
CA GLN A 166 19.52 9.86 2.94
C GLN A 166 19.62 11.14 2.07
N TRP A 167 18.74 12.13 2.30
CA TRP A 167 18.82 13.39 1.57
C TRP A 167 20.10 14.17 1.91
N MET A 168 20.46 14.24 3.18
CA MET A 168 21.68 14.93 3.63
C MET A 168 22.96 14.31 3.04
N GLU A 169 22.97 13.00 2.82
CA GLU A 169 24.10 12.27 2.23
C GLU A 169 24.15 12.40 0.70
N MET A 170 22.99 12.29 0.02
CA MET A 170 22.92 12.24 -1.45
C MET A 170 22.76 13.61 -2.12
N TYR A 171 22.10 14.56 -1.47
CA TYR A 171 21.71 15.85 -2.05
C TYR A 171 21.93 17.02 -1.08
N PRO A 172 23.13 17.20 -0.48
CA PRO A 172 23.36 18.21 0.56
C PRO A 172 23.10 19.62 0.00
N GLY A 173 22.09 20.30 0.60
CA GLY A 173 21.73 21.65 0.20
C GLY A 173 21.00 21.81 -1.14
N GLN A 174 20.66 20.70 -1.83
CA GLN A 174 19.92 20.72 -3.09
C GLN A 174 18.45 20.38 -2.88
N ALA A 175 17.55 21.03 -3.61
CA ALA A 175 16.16 20.61 -3.65
C ALA A 175 15.99 19.36 -4.52
N VAL A 176 15.03 18.53 -4.16
CA VAL A 176 14.67 17.32 -4.90
C VAL A 176 13.18 17.32 -5.25
N HIS A 177 12.79 16.55 -6.26
CA HIS A 177 11.40 16.39 -6.61
C HIS A 177 10.63 15.68 -5.48
N PRO A 178 9.51 16.25 -4.99
CA PRO A 178 8.62 15.58 -4.04
C PRO A 178 7.76 14.52 -4.76
N THR A 179 8.40 13.44 -5.23
CA THR A 179 7.73 12.39 -6.01
C THR A 179 6.59 11.75 -5.27
N GLN A 180 6.64 11.75 -3.93
CA GLN A 180 5.54 11.28 -3.07
C GLN A 180 4.24 12.05 -3.36
N ILE A 181 4.31 13.38 -3.54
CA ILE A 181 3.14 14.22 -3.87
C ILE A 181 2.65 13.90 -5.29
N TYR A 182 3.56 13.79 -6.25
CA TYR A 182 3.19 13.48 -7.64
C TYR A 182 2.45 12.15 -7.73
N GLU A 183 3.02 11.12 -7.11
CA GLU A 183 2.42 9.81 -7.09
C GLU A 183 1.10 9.77 -6.30
N ALA A 184 1.00 10.48 -5.16
CA ALA A 184 -0.24 10.57 -4.40
C ALA A 184 -1.36 11.18 -5.24
N LEU A 185 -1.09 12.26 -5.96
CA LEU A 185 -2.07 12.90 -6.86
C LEU A 185 -2.51 11.96 -7.98
N CYS A 186 -1.56 11.23 -8.60
CA CYS A 186 -1.89 10.23 -9.62
C CYS A 186 -2.77 9.10 -9.05
N TYR A 187 -2.45 8.60 -7.86
CA TYR A 187 -3.25 7.56 -7.20
C TYR A 187 -4.64 8.05 -6.83
N PHE A 188 -4.79 9.26 -6.31
CA PHE A 188 -6.12 9.82 -5.99
C PHE A 188 -6.95 10.11 -7.25
N ALA A 189 -6.32 10.57 -8.33
CA ALA A 189 -7.00 10.73 -9.61
C ALA A 189 -7.46 9.37 -10.17
N LEU A 190 -6.60 8.35 -10.10
CA LEU A 190 -6.95 6.98 -10.47
C LEU A 190 -8.10 6.44 -9.60
N PHE A 191 -8.05 6.64 -8.29
CA PHE A 191 -9.12 6.26 -7.39
C PHE A 191 -10.46 6.92 -7.77
N ALA A 192 -10.46 8.22 -8.03
CA ALA A 192 -11.65 8.96 -8.46
C ALA A 192 -12.21 8.41 -9.79
N LEU A 193 -11.33 8.12 -10.75
CA LEU A 193 -11.69 7.51 -12.02
C LEU A 193 -12.32 6.13 -11.83
N LEU A 194 -11.71 5.25 -11.06
CA LEU A 194 -12.19 3.89 -10.81
C LEU A 194 -13.55 3.91 -10.06
N MET A 195 -13.70 4.80 -9.07
CA MET A 195 -14.98 5.03 -8.39
C MET A 195 -16.06 5.49 -9.36
N TRP A 196 -15.73 6.44 -10.23
CA TRP A 196 -16.68 6.89 -11.27
C TRP A 196 -17.03 5.77 -12.24
N MET A 197 -16.08 4.98 -12.70
CA MET A 197 -16.32 3.83 -13.59
C MET A 197 -17.22 2.82 -12.92
N TYR A 198 -16.97 2.47 -11.68
CA TYR A 198 -17.78 1.51 -10.93
C TYR A 198 -19.24 2.00 -10.79
N TRP A 199 -19.46 3.21 -10.24
CA TRP A 199 -20.79 3.68 -9.87
C TRP A 199 -21.60 4.33 -11.02
N ARG A 200 -20.94 4.80 -12.07
CA ARG A 200 -21.61 5.55 -13.15
C ARG A 200 -21.57 4.86 -14.50
N LYS A 201 -20.60 3.97 -14.73
CA LYS A 201 -20.42 3.28 -16.02
C LYS A 201 -20.78 1.78 -15.94
N ASN A 202 -21.33 1.33 -14.82
CA ASN A 202 -21.68 -0.07 -14.57
C ASN A 202 -20.49 -1.02 -14.85
N ALA A 203 -19.29 -0.62 -14.45
CA ALA A 203 -18.10 -1.45 -14.62
C ALA A 203 -18.22 -2.77 -13.86
N GLU A 204 -19.06 -2.81 -12.80
CA GLU A 204 -19.37 -4.01 -12.03
C GLU A 204 -19.94 -5.15 -12.88
N LYS A 205 -20.54 -4.83 -14.06
CA LYS A 205 -21.13 -5.80 -15.01
C LYS A 205 -20.12 -6.33 -16.03
N ARG A 206 -18.88 -5.81 -16.03
CA ARG A 206 -17.84 -6.13 -17.01
C ARG A 206 -16.54 -6.49 -16.30
N PRO A 207 -16.44 -7.70 -15.70
CA PRO A 207 -15.25 -8.12 -14.98
C PRO A 207 -14.00 -8.07 -15.86
N GLY A 208 -12.94 -7.42 -15.35
CA GLY A 208 -11.66 -7.26 -16.03
C GLY A 208 -11.56 -6.02 -16.94
N LEU A 209 -12.47 -5.05 -16.79
CA LEU A 209 -12.45 -3.81 -17.59
C LEU A 209 -11.37 -2.85 -17.10
#